data_c7d7c0cbd2e0e47535c2dee05b40c3ec
#
_entry.id   c7d7c0cbd2e0e47535c2dee05b40c3ec
#
_cell.length_a   1.000
_cell.length_b   1.000
_cell.length_c   1.000
_cell.angle_alpha   90.00
_cell.angle_beta   90.00
_cell.angle_gamma   90.00
#
_symmetry.space_group_name_H-M   'P 1'
#
loop_
_entity.id
_entity.type
_entity.pdbx_description
1 polymer ?
#
loop_
_entity_poly.entity_id
_entity_poly.type
_entity_poly.pdbx_seq_one_letter_code
_entity_poly.pdbx_strand_id
1 'polypeptide(L)'
;MTNTSRVAIAPYKRGSRSAKLLRDELTRELGRNVLFIDPERVSLCKPSRIVVNWGSSGIYKGSLACRVLNNPIAVSMASDKLTTLNVFTIDNVPCPEYTTDKDMARCWLDNGHKVMCRQLLTAHSGQGIVVAKQHEDLVDAPLYTKYIRKKKEFRVHVFNSKILDIQEKRRSSA
;
A
#
# COMPACT_ATOMS: atom_id res chain seq x y z
N MET A 1 -33.85 21.01 -5.58
CA MET A 1 -33.38 19.90 -4.73
C MET A 1 -31.90 19.72 -5.04
N THR A 2 -30.99 20.11 -4.15
CA THR A 2 -29.56 19.99 -4.35
C THR A 2 -29.19 18.50 -4.31
N ASN A 3 -28.85 17.95 -5.45
CA ASN A 3 -28.41 16.56 -5.63
C ASN A 3 -27.04 16.38 -4.97
N THR A 4 -27.04 16.25 -3.62
CA THR A 4 -25.80 16.06 -2.86
C THR A 4 -25.20 14.71 -3.23
N SER A 5 -24.06 14.74 -3.87
CA SER A 5 -23.30 13.53 -4.23
C SER A 5 -23.17 12.59 -3.04
N ARG A 6 -23.62 11.35 -3.21
CA ARG A 6 -23.50 10.31 -2.18
C ARG A 6 -22.10 9.68 -2.17
N VAL A 7 -21.26 9.95 -3.19
CA VAL A 7 -19.93 9.39 -3.33
C VAL A 7 -18.88 10.47 -3.19
N ALA A 8 -17.82 10.16 -2.48
CA ALA A 8 -16.65 11.02 -2.37
C ALA A 8 -15.37 10.19 -2.34
N ILE A 9 -14.25 10.80 -2.70
CA ILE A 9 -12.91 10.19 -2.65
C ILE A 9 -12.09 10.91 -1.57
N ALA A 10 -11.48 10.13 -0.68
CA ALA A 10 -10.50 10.59 0.29
C ALA A 10 -9.09 10.17 -0.18
N PRO A 11 -8.34 11.02 -0.90
CA PRO A 11 -7.03 10.68 -1.41
C PRO A 11 -5.97 10.75 -0.32
N TYR A 12 -4.91 9.92 -0.39
CA TYR A 12 -3.77 9.98 0.54
C TYR A 12 -3.00 11.33 0.46
N LYS A 13 -3.12 12.04 -0.65
CA LYS A 13 -2.65 13.43 -0.81
C LYS A 13 -3.52 14.19 -1.81
N ARG A 14 -3.75 15.47 -1.59
CA ARG A 14 -4.59 16.34 -2.44
C ARG A 14 -4.17 16.36 -3.92
N GLY A 15 -2.87 16.25 -4.22
CA GLY A 15 -2.32 16.27 -5.57
C GLY A 15 -2.34 14.93 -6.32
N SER A 16 -2.94 13.88 -5.76
CA SER A 16 -2.94 12.54 -6.37
C SER A 16 -3.61 12.54 -7.75
N ARG A 17 -2.80 12.33 -8.81
CA ARG A 17 -3.30 12.24 -10.19
C ARG A 17 -4.26 11.07 -10.38
N SER A 18 -3.93 9.91 -9.81
CA SER A 18 -4.78 8.72 -9.91
C SER A 18 -6.14 8.91 -9.21
N ALA A 19 -6.17 9.62 -8.07
CA ALA A 19 -7.43 9.94 -7.40
C ALA A 19 -8.28 10.90 -8.23
N LYS A 20 -7.66 11.87 -8.93
CA LYS A 20 -8.38 12.78 -9.84
C LYS A 20 -8.98 12.01 -11.01
N LEU A 21 -8.22 11.13 -11.66
CA LEU A 21 -8.73 10.30 -12.75
C LEU A 21 -9.90 9.43 -12.30
N LEU A 22 -9.80 8.81 -11.12
CA LEU A 22 -10.90 8.03 -10.56
C LEU A 22 -12.15 8.88 -10.30
N ARG A 23 -11.97 10.09 -9.76
CA ARG A 23 -13.09 11.04 -9.55
C ARG A 23 -13.78 11.37 -10.86
N ASP A 24 -13.01 11.73 -11.87
CA ASP A 24 -13.54 12.18 -13.16
C ASP A 24 -14.30 11.04 -13.86
N GLU A 25 -13.76 9.82 -13.79
CA GLU A 25 -14.41 8.63 -14.32
C GLU A 25 -15.69 8.28 -13.55
N LEU A 26 -15.66 8.28 -12.22
CA LEU A 26 -16.85 8.06 -11.42
C LEU A 26 -17.92 9.16 -11.62
N THR A 27 -17.50 10.41 -11.85
CA THR A 27 -18.42 11.51 -12.17
C THR A 27 -19.12 11.24 -13.50
N ARG A 28 -18.39 10.79 -14.51
CA ARG A 28 -18.92 10.42 -15.83
C ARG A 28 -19.91 9.26 -15.73
N GLU A 29 -19.51 8.17 -15.08
CA GLU A 29 -20.31 6.94 -14.98
C GLU A 29 -21.58 7.12 -14.13
N LEU A 30 -21.50 7.91 -13.06
CA LEU A 30 -22.63 8.14 -12.17
C LEU A 30 -23.56 9.28 -12.63
N GLY A 31 -23.18 10.03 -13.67
CA GLY A 31 -23.92 11.20 -14.13
C GLY A 31 -24.08 12.30 -13.07
N ARG A 32 -23.18 12.37 -12.08
CA ARG A 32 -23.24 13.32 -10.95
C ARG A 32 -21.84 13.59 -10.39
N ASN A 33 -21.65 14.78 -9.84
CA ASN A 33 -20.37 15.20 -9.31
C ASN A 33 -19.92 14.30 -8.14
N VAL A 34 -18.67 13.81 -8.19
CA VAL A 34 -17.98 13.09 -7.11
C VAL A 34 -17.05 14.05 -6.40
N LEU A 35 -17.15 14.14 -5.08
CA LEU A 35 -16.40 15.11 -4.29
C LEU A 35 -15.04 14.55 -3.87
N PHE A 36 -14.06 15.44 -3.72
CA PHE A 36 -12.90 15.15 -2.87
C PHE A 36 -13.20 15.57 -1.43
N ILE A 37 -12.82 14.68 -0.50
CA ILE A 37 -12.90 14.95 0.94
C ILE A 37 -11.48 14.87 1.49
N ASP A 38 -11.15 15.83 2.34
CA ASP A 38 -9.94 15.72 3.14
C ASP A 38 -10.06 14.47 4.02
N PRO A 39 -9.06 13.59 4.02
CA PRO A 39 -9.07 12.41 4.86
C PRO A 39 -9.42 12.69 6.33
N GLU A 40 -8.90 13.75 6.90
CA GLU A 40 -9.17 14.14 8.29
C GLU A 40 -10.64 14.50 8.57
N ARG A 41 -11.41 14.82 7.52
CA ARG A 41 -12.83 15.21 7.61
C ARG A 41 -13.81 14.08 7.31
N VAL A 42 -13.33 12.87 7.08
CA VAL A 42 -14.26 11.76 6.75
C VAL A 42 -15.17 11.40 7.90
N SER A 43 -14.71 11.55 9.15
CA SER A 43 -15.55 11.37 10.34
C SER A 43 -16.78 12.31 10.40
N LEU A 44 -16.74 13.43 9.68
CA LEU A 44 -17.84 14.39 9.59
C LEU A 44 -18.82 14.06 8.46
N CYS A 45 -18.61 12.95 7.73
CA CYS A 45 -19.50 12.59 6.63
C CYS A 45 -20.82 12.02 7.12
N LYS A 46 -21.91 12.37 6.43
CA LYS A 46 -23.24 11.85 6.71
C LYS A 46 -23.31 10.33 6.49
N PRO A 47 -24.13 9.58 7.24
CA PRO A 47 -24.29 8.13 7.09
C PRO A 47 -24.63 7.66 5.67
N SER A 48 -25.36 8.48 4.91
CA SER A 48 -25.75 8.18 3.53
C SER A 48 -24.60 8.30 2.50
N ARG A 49 -23.41 8.75 2.93
CA ARG A 49 -22.27 8.94 2.03
C ARG A 49 -21.42 7.68 1.93
N ILE A 50 -20.97 7.39 0.72
CA ILE A 50 -19.95 6.37 0.45
C ILE A 50 -18.63 7.10 0.20
N VAL A 51 -17.60 6.78 0.96
CA VAL A 51 -16.27 7.35 0.80
C VAL A 51 -15.32 6.28 0.25
N VAL A 52 -14.68 6.57 -0.86
CA VAL A 52 -13.59 5.75 -1.38
C VAL A 52 -12.28 6.25 -0.77
N ASN A 53 -11.70 5.47 0.14
CA ASN A 53 -10.38 5.74 0.68
C ASN A 53 -9.32 5.38 -0.35
N TRP A 54 -8.68 6.37 -0.95
CA TRP A 54 -7.66 6.19 -1.97
C TRP A 54 -6.26 6.21 -1.37
N GLY A 55 -5.98 5.20 -0.53
CA GLY A 55 -4.64 4.92 0.00
C GLY A 55 -4.24 5.73 1.23
N SER A 56 -5.17 6.33 1.95
CA SER A 56 -4.85 7.01 3.20
C SER A 56 -4.89 6.06 4.40
N SER A 57 -3.79 6.00 5.14
CA SER A 57 -3.64 5.22 6.38
C SER A 57 -3.92 6.03 7.65
N GLY A 58 -3.90 7.35 7.55
CA GLY A 58 -3.91 8.25 8.72
C GLY A 58 -5.30 8.77 9.15
N ILE A 59 -6.38 8.17 8.69
CA ILE A 59 -7.66 8.86 8.65
C ILE A 59 -8.50 8.78 9.90
N TYR A 60 -8.44 7.75 10.70
CA TYR A 60 -9.54 7.49 11.62
C TYR A 60 -9.14 7.17 13.06
N LYS A 61 -9.39 8.15 13.88
CA LYS A 61 -9.59 7.94 15.33
C LYS A 61 -11.09 8.19 15.60
N GLY A 62 -11.91 7.14 15.55
CA GLY A 62 -13.32 7.26 15.94
C GLY A 62 -14.30 6.45 15.09
N SER A 63 -15.57 6.45 15.50
CA SER A 63 -16.65 5.79 14.77
C SER A 63 -16.98 6.54 13.48
N LEU A 64 -17.03 5.82 12.35
CA LEU A 64 -17.42 6.37 11.07
C LEU A 64 -18.94 6.24 10.89
N ALA A 65 -19.60 7.36 10.73
CA ALA A 65 -21.03 7.36 10.40
C ALA A 65 -21.29 6.92 8.95
N CYS A 66 -20.32 7.11 8.04
CA CYS A 66 -20.46 6.80 6.62
C CYS A 66 -19.81 5.46 6.24
N ARG A 67 -20.25 4.87 5.12
CA ARG A 67 -19.62 3.68 4.55
C ARG A 67 -18.32 4.06 3.89
N VAL A 68 -17.21 3.45 4.32
CA VAL A 68 -15.88 3.63 3.70
C VAL A 68 -15.49 2.37 2.96
N LEU A 69 -15.19 2.51 1.67
CA LEU A 69 -14.57 1.47 0.86
C LEU A 69 -13.06 1.60 1.02
N ASN A 70 -12.37 0.47 1.14
CA ASN A 70 -10.95 0.37 1.44
C ASN A 70 -10.64 0.83 2.88
N ASN A 71 -10.81 -0.10 3.81
CA ASN A 71 -10.66 0.15 5.24
C ASN A 71 -9.31 0.80 5.57
N PRO A 72 -9.27 1.93 6.29
CA PRO A 72 -8.02 2.62 6.66
C PRO A 72 -7.05 1.78 7.48
N ILE A 73 -7.57 0.92 8.35
CA ILE A 73 -6.74 -0.01 9.14
C ILE A 73 -6.05 -0.99 8.19
N ALA A 74 -6.78 -1.57 7.24
CA ALA A 74 -6.21 -2.45 6.24
C ALA A 74 -5.17 -1.72 5.36
N VAL A 75 -5.41 -0.46 4.99
CA VAL A 75 -4.44 0.39 4.27
C VAL A 75 -3.20 0.63 5.12
N SER A 76 -3.34 0.90 6.41
CA SER A 76 -2.22 1.07 7.34
C SER A 76 -1.38 -0.20 7.42
N MET A 77 -2.02 -1.35 7.64
CA MET A 77 -1.35 -2.66 7.68
C MET A 77 -0.61 -2.98 6.38
N ALA A 78 -1.24 -2.74 5.23
CA ALA A 78 -0.64 -2.96 3.92
C ALA A 78 0.49 -1.97 3.59
N SER A 79 0.53 -0.81 4.22
CA SER A 79 1.59 0.19 4.04
C SER A 79 2.85 -0.18 4.79
N ASP A 80 2.73 -0.83 5.95
CA ASP A 80 3.85 -1.29 6.77
C ASP A 80 4.35 -2.65 6.28
N LYS A 81 5.64 -2.73 5.91
CA LYS A 81 6.22 -3.92 5.28
C LYS A 81 6.35 -5.09 6.26
N LEU A 82 6.68 -4.82 7.52
CA LEU A 82 6.80 -5.86 8.54
C LEU A 82 5.42 -6.44 8.86
N THR A 83 4.43 -5.57 9.10
CA THR A 83 3.04 -5.98 9.34
C THR A 83 2.49 -6.80 8.17
N THR A 84 2.76 -6.36 6.92
CA THR A 84 2.34 -7.10 5.72
C THR A 84 2.93 -8.51 5.67
N LEU A 85 4.24 -8.66 5.94
CA LEU A 85 4.91 -9.96 5.93
C LEU A 85 4.40 -10.88 7.05
N ASN A 86 4.15 -10.32 8.23
CA ASN A 86 3.56 -11.07 9.35
C ASN A 86 2.18 -11.62 8.97
N VAL A 87 1.30 -10.80 8.38
CA VAL A 87 -0.02 -11.25 7.90
C VAL A 87 0.11 -12.34 6.84
N PHE A 88 1.02 -12.17 5.88
CA PHE A 88 1.26 -13.18 4.84
C PHE A 88 1.72 -14.51 5.43
N THR A 89 2.58 -14.49 6.45
CA THR A 89 3.05 -15.68 7.13
C THR A 89 1.90 -16.37 7.87
N ILE A 90 1.08 -15.62 8.60
CA ILE A 90 -0.09 -16.16 9.34
C ILE A 90 -1.09 -16.81 8.38
N ASP A 91 -1.34 -16.16 7.25
CA ASP A 91 -2.31 -16.61 6.24
C ASP A 91 -1.71 -17.59 5.22
N ASN A 92 -0.47 -18.08 5.43
CA ASN A 92 0.26 -18.96 4.51
C ASN A 92 0.37 -18.43 3.07
N VAL A 93 0.44 -17.11 2.89
CA VAL A 93 0.71 -16.48 1.60
C VAL A 93 2.21 -16.50 1.33
N PRO A 94 2.68 -17.04 0.20
CA PRO A 94 4.10 -17.07 -0.12
C PRO A 94 4.74 -15.68 -0.10
N CYS A 95 5.77 -15.51 0.71
CA CYS A 95 6.54 -14.27 0.82
C CYS A 95 8.04 -14.57 1.00
N PRO A 96 8.93 -13.58 0.79
CA PRO A 96 10.35 -13.73 1.10
C PRO A 96 10.56 -14.07 2.58
N GLU A 97 11.57 -14.88 2.90
CA GLU A 97 12.02 -15.02 4.29
C GLU A 97 12.47 -13.66 4.82
N TYR A 98 12.07 -13.35 6.05
CA TYR A 98 12.35 -12.07 6.68
C TYR A 98 12.66 -12.23 8.17
N THR A 99 13.35 -11.25 8.72
CA THR A 99 13.71 -11.16 10.13
C THR A 99 13.87 -9.70 10.56
N THR A 100 13.71 -9.43 11.84
CA THR A 100 14.10 -8.18 12.50
C THR A 100 15.47 -8.28 13.16
N ASP A 101 16.03 -9.48 13.22
CA ASP A 101 17.31 -9.78 13.82
C ASP A 101 18.44 -9.62 12.78
N LYS A 102 19.41 -8.75 13.09
CA LYS A 102 20.58 -8.49 12.24
C LYS A 102 21.54 -9.68 12.19
N ASP A 103 21.63 -10.47 13.25
CA ASP A 103 22.52 -11.62 13.29
C ASP A 103 21.98 -12.76 12.41
N MET A 104 20.66 -12.94 12.37
CA MET A 104 20.05 -13.83 11.39
C MET A 104 20.31 -13.37 9.96
N ALA A 105 20.27 -12.06 9.71
CA ALA A 105 20.59 -11.51 8.38
C ALA A 105 22.06 -11.74 8.00
N ARG A 106 23.00 -11.71 8.97
CA ARG A 106 24.41 -12.11 8.78
C ARG A 106 24.52 -13.57 8.38
N CYS A 107 23.84 -14.46 9.10
CA CYS A 107 23.82 -15.90 8.75
C CYS A 107 23.34 -16.14 7.31
N TRP A 108 22.39 -15.34 6.80
CA TRP A 108 21.97 -15.45 5.41
C TRP A 108 23.08 -15.05 4.42
N LEU A 109 23.86 -14.02 4.74
CA LEU A 109 25.04 -13.62 3.93
C LEU A 109 26.09 -14.73 3.93
N ASP A 110 26.38 -15.35 5.10
CA ASP A 110 27.32 -16.47 5.22
C ASP A 110 26.90 -17.66 4.36
N ASN A 111 25.59 -17.87 4.21
CA ASN A 111 25.03 -18.91 3.33
C ASN A 111 24.87 -18.46 1.86
N GLY A 112 25.52 -17.38 1.45
CA GLY A 112 25.56 -16.90 0.07
C GLY A 112 24.30 -16.19 -0.41
N HIS A 113 23.35 -15.87 0.49
CA HIS A 113 22.18 -15.08 0.14
C HIS A 113 22.49 -13.59 0.15
N LYS A 114 21.86 -12.83 -0.75
CA LYS A 114 21.81 -11.37 -0.63
C LYS A 114 20.68 -10.98 0.30
N VAL A 115 20.86 -9.89 1.05
CA VAL A 115 19.90 -9.39 2.03
C VAL A 115 19.45 -7.98 1.62
N MET A 116 18.14 -7.74 1.69
CA MET A 116 17.58 -6.39 1.55
C MET A 116 17.35 -5.81 2.95
N CYS A 117 18.15 -4.83 3.33
CA CYS A 117 17.97 -4.05 4.56
C CYS A 117 16.94 -2.95 4.29
N ARG A 118 15.81 -3.00 4.97
CA ARG A 118 14.73 -2.01 4.85
C ARG A 118 14.76 -1.07 6.04
N GLN A 119 15.37 0.10 5.87
CA GLN A 119 15.49 1.11 6.92
C GLN A 119 14.16 1.82 7.20
N LEU A 120 13.22 1.78 6.24
CA LEU A 120 11.90 2.38 6.35
C LEU A 120 10.82 1.33 6.05
N LEU A 121 9.89 1.12 6.98
CA LEU A 121 8.81 0.15 6.84
C LEU A 121 7.68 0.64 5.92
N THR A 122 7.45 1.97 5.87
CA THR A 122 6.32 2.59 5.14
C THR A 122 6.74 3.37 3.90
N ALA A 123 7.98 3.22 3.43
CA ALA A 123 8.51 3.95 2.29
C ALA A 123 7.99 3.45 0.94
N HIS A 124 8.05 4.32 -0.07
CA HIS A 124 7.63 4.04 -1.45
C HIS A 124 8.85 4.02 -2.39
N SER A 125 8.71 3.37 -3.54
CA SER A 125 9.68 3.42 -4.67
C SER A 125 11.12 3.06 -4.30
N GLY A 126 11.32 2.16 -3.33
CA GLY A 126 12.64 1.68 -2.95
C GLY A 126 13.42 2.59 -2.01
N GLN A 127 12.84 3.66 -1.50
CA GLN A 127 13.48 4.50 -0.50
C GLN A 127 13.84 3.68 0.77
N GLY A 128 15.04 3.94 1.32
CA GLY A 128 15.53 3.26 2.52
C GLY A 128 15.80 1.77 2.33
N ILE A 129 16.05 1.31 1.09
CA ILE A 129 16.48 -0.07 0.82
C ILE A 129 17.96 -0.09 0.47
N VAL A 130 18.73 -0.86 1.24
CA VAL A 130 20.12 -1.22 0.94
C VAL A 130 20.17 -2.71 0.64
N VAL A 131 20.88 -3.10 -0.41
CA VAL A 131 21.10 -4.51 -0.75
C VAL A 131 22.50 -4.91 -0.31
N ALA A 132 22.58 -5.68 0.77
CA ALA A 132 23.82 -6.24 1.26
C ALA A 132 24.18 -7.52 0.48
N LYS A 133 25.43 -7.62 0.05
CA LYS A 133 26.02 -8.80 -0.63
C LYS A 133 27.09 -9.44 0.25
N GLN A 134 27.63 -8.71 1.21
CA GLN A 134 28.68 -9.08 2.16
C GLN A 134 28.41 -8.36 3.50
N HIS A 135 29.13 -8.71 4.54
CA HIS A 135 28.88 -8.19 5.90
C HIS A 135 29.03 -6.68 6.00
N GLU A 136 29.97 -6.10 5.28
CA GLU A 136 30.26 -4.66 5.27
C GLU A 136 29.10 -3.84 4.70
N ASP A 137 28.28 -4.45 3.85
CA ASP A 137 27.10 -3.81 3.27
C ASP A 137 25.89 -3.83 4.23
N LEU A 138 25.96 -4.61 5.32
CA LEU A 138 24.81 -4.84 6.20
C LEU A 138 24.59 -3.67 7.16
N VAL A 139 23.63 -2.83 6.86
CA VAL A 139 23.23 -1.68 7.67
C VAL A 139 22.17 -2.05 8.71
N ASP A 140 22.06 -1.22 9.77
CA ASP A 140 20.95 -1.36 10.73
C ASP A 140 19.62 -1.03 10.07
N ALA A 141 18.65 -1.91 10.27
CA ALA A 141 17.32 -1.78 9.71
C ALA A 141 16.26 -2.49 10.58
N PRO A 142 15.05 -1.98 10.67
CA PRO A 142 13.96 -2.65 11.40
C PRO A 142 13.46 -3.92 10.69
N LEU A 143 13.87 -4.18 9.44
CA LEU A 143 13.46 -5.34 8.68
C LEU A 143 14.52 -5.75 7.66
N TYR A 144 14.86 -7.03 7.67
CA TYR A 144 15.71 -7.68 6.68
C TYR A 144 14.89 -8.72 5.92
N THR A 145 15.11 -8.83 4.61
CA THR A 145 14.48 -9.86 3.79
C THR A 145 15.51 -10.50 2.87
N LYS A 146 15.42 -11.82 2.67
CA LYS A 146 16.24 -12.48 1.63
C LYS A 146 15.90 -11.87 0.26
N TYR A 147 16.93 -11.56 -0.51
CA TYR A 147 16.74 -11.03 -1.86
C TYR A 147 16.29 -12.13 -2.82
N ILE A 148 15.13 -11.96 -3.40
CA ILE A 148 14.63 -12.85 -4.45
C ILE A 148 14.97 -12.28 -5.82
N ARG A 149 15.73 -13.04 -6.63
CA ARG A 149 15.97 -12.70 -8.04
C ARG A 149 14.69 -12.95 -8.85
N LYS A 150 13.92 -11.90 -9.06
CA LYS A 150 12.68 -11.99 -9.85
C LYS A 150 12.98 -12.03 -11.36
N LYS A 151 12.34 -12.97 -12.05
CA LYS A 151 12.33 -13.04 -13.51
C LYS A 151 11.30 -12.08 -14.10
N LYS A 152 10.13 -11.97 -13.46
CA LYS A 152 9.02 -11.10 -13.84
C LYS A 152 8.42 -10.45 -12.60
N GLU A 153 7.81 -9.30 -12.78
CA GLU A 153 7.05 -8.60 -11.74
C GLU A 153 5.69 -8.23 -12.32
N PHE A 154 4.63 -8.56 -11.60
CA PHE A 154 3.28 -8.24 -12.02
C PHE A 154 2.61 -7.29 -11.01
N ARG A 155 1.79 -6.38 -11.52
CA ARG A 155 0.84 -5.63 -10.73
C ARG A 155 -0.54 -6.20 -10.99
N VAL A 156 -1.18 -6.71 -9.95
CA VAL A 156 -2.53 -7.26 -10.02
C VAL A 156 -3.48 -6.25 -9.40
N HIS A 157 -4.47 -5.82 -10.16
CA HIS A 157 -5.53 -4.93 -9.69
C HIS A 157 -6.71 -5.78 -9.26
N VAL A 158 -7.11 -5.63 -7.99
CA VAL A 158 -8.20 -6.39 -7.37
C VAL A 158 -9.26 -5.42 -6.85
N PHE A 159 -10.51 -5.71 -7.12
CA PHE A 159 -11.66 -5.01 -6.56
C PHE A 159 -12.77 -6.02 -6.23
N ASN A 160 -13.34 -5.92 -5.03
CA ASN A 160 -14.41 -6.80 -4.55
C ASN A 160 -14.09 -8.30 -4.80
N SER A 161 -12.90 -8.72 -4.40
CA SER A 161 -12.35 -10.08 -4.54
C SER A 161 -12.23 -10.59 -5.99
N LYS A 162 -12.32 -9.72 -6.98
CA LYS A 162 -12.14 -10.05 -8.40
C LYS A 162 -10.89 -9.38 -8.95
N ILE A 163 -10.13 -10.12 -9.73
CA ILE A 163 -9.01 -9.56 -10.49
C ILE A 163 -9.61 -8.76 -11.66
N LEU A 164 -9.27 -7.46 -11.73
CA LEU A 164 -9.71 -6.58 -12.80
C LEU A 164 -8.69 -6.49 -13.93
N ASP A 165 -7.40 -6.51 -13.58
CA ASP A 165 -6.32 -6.32 -14.54
C ASP A 165 -5.01 -6.89 -14.00
N ILE A 166 -4.14 -7.36 -14.90
CA ILE A 166 -2.79 -7.85 -14.59
C ILE A 166 -1.81 -7.19 -15.54
N GLN A 167 -0.88 -6.40 -15.00
CA GLN A 167 0.13 -5.68 -15.75
C GLN A 167 1.54 -6.22 -15.46
N GLU A 168 2.28 -6.62 -16.49
CA GLU A 168 3.70 -6.92 -16.34
C GLU A 168 4.50 -5.62 -16.21
N LYS A 169 5.24 -5.49 -15.13
CA LYS A 169 6.11 -4.34 -14.88
C LYS A 169 7.45 -4.55 -15.57
N ARG A 170 7.67 -3.89 -16.68
CA ARG A 170 8.92 -3.93 -17.43
C ARG A 170 9.84 -2.79 -17.01
N ARG A 171 11.16 -3.03 -17.04
CA ARG A 171 12.12 -1.93 -16.95
C ARG A 171 12.00 -1.11 -18.24
N SER A 172 11.92 0.22 -18.12
CA SER A 172 12.12 1.07 -19.31
C SER A 172 13.53 0.79 -19.82
N SER A 173 13.66 0.43 -21.09
CA SER A 173 14.92 0.55 -21.79
C SER A 173 15.31 2.03 -21.77
N ALA A 174 16.37 2.36 -21.03
CA ALA A 174 17.00 3.67 -21.08
C ALA A 174 17.71 3.82 -22.43
#